data_9cef96d2990b22713f63f8e15dae8988
#
_entry.id   9cef96d2990b22713f63f8e15dae8988
#
_cell.length_a   1.000
_cell.length_b   1.000
_cell.length_c   1.000
_cell.angle_alpha   90.00
_cell.angle_beta   90.00
_cell.angle_gamma   90.00
#
_symmetry.space_group_name_H-M   'P 1'
#
loop_
_entity.id
_entity.type
_entity.pdbx_description
1 polymer ?
#
loop_
_entity_poly.entity_id
_entity_poly.type
_entity_poly.pdbx_seq_one_letter_code
_entity_poly.pdbx_strand_id
1 'polypeptide(L)'
;IVHCFTGTKNALIDYLDLGVSIGLTGWICDDRRGKHLRDFIDIIPDDKLLIETDSPYLSPYISSKKSEVTSAMKHLNKPEYLVEVAKDVAKYRNQSYDYICEITYQNYLNFFGIKE
;
A
#
# COMPACT_ATOMS: atom_id res chain seq x y z
N ILE A 1 -5.67 4.91 -12.23
CA ILE A 1 -5.27 4.57 -10.85
C ILE A 1 -5.63 5.68 -9.89
N VAL A 2 -6.14 5.31 -8.73
CA VAL A 2 -6.25 6.20 -7.58
C VAL A 2 -4.95 6.10 -6.79
N HIS A 3 -4.11 7.10 -6.93
CA HIS A 3 -2.81 7.18 -6.29
C HIS A 3 -2.95 7.52 -4.80
N CYS A 4 -2.23 6.82 -3.94
CA CYS A 4 -2.18 7.06 -2.49
C CYS A 4 -3.59 7.14 -1.88
N PHE A 5 -4.35 6.06 -2.01
CA PHE A 5 -5.72 6.03 -1.49
C PHE A 5 -5.72 6.11 0.04
N THR A 6 -6.47 7.07 0.58
CA THR A 6 -6.60 7.31 2.02
C THR A 6 -8.06 7.58 2.44
N GLY A 7 -8.99 7.32 1.55
CA GLY A 7 -10.40 7.68 1.74
C GLY A 7 -11.21 6.69 2.56
N THR A 8 -12.53 6.83 2.46
CA THR A 8 -13.48 5.98 3.17
C THR A 8 -13.77 4.69 2.40
N LYS A 9 -14.40 3.72 3.07
CA LYS A 9 -14.86 2.49 2.43
C LYS A 9 -15.83 2.78 1.27
N ASN A 10 -16.76 3.72 1.46
CA ASN A 10 -17.71 4.07 0.41
C ASN A 10 -17.01 4.67 -0.81
N ALA A 11 -16.02 5.54 -0.61
CA ALA A 11 -15.22 6.08 -1.69
C ALA A 11 -14.48 4.97 -2.44
N LEU A 12 -13.91 4.01 -1.72
CA LEU A 12 -13.23 2.87 -2.32
C LEU A 12 -14.18 2.05 -3.20
N ILE A 13 -15.38 1.75 -2.70
CA ILE A 13 -16.39 1.01 -3.46
C ILE A 13 -16.73 1.76 -4.76
N ASP A 14 -16.93 3.07 -4.69
CA ASP A 14 -17.24 3.88 -5.86
C ASP A 14 -16.11 3.84 -6.90
N TYR A 15 -14.85 3.93 -6.47
CA TYR A 15 -13.72 3.80 -7.37
C TYR A 15 -13.64 2.42 -8.00
N LEU A 16 -13.84 1.37 -7.21
CA LEU A 16 -13.82 0.00 -7.73
C LEU A 16 -14.94 -0.25 -8.75
N ASP A 17 -16.12 0.35 -8.54
CA ASP A 17 -17.23 0.28 -9.50
C ASP A 17 -16.87 0.94 -10.84
N LEU A 18 -15.96 1.91 -10.83
CA LEU A 18 -15.43 2.53 -12.05
C LEU A 18 -14.34 1.69 -12.71
N GLY A 19 -13.91 0.59 -12.11
CA GLY A 19 -12.91 -0.30 -12.68
C GLY A 19 -11.48 0.20 -12.57
N VAL A 20 -11.20 1.17 -11.70
CA VAL A 20 -9.85 1.74 -11.55
C VAL A 20 -9.01 0.94 -10.56
N SER A 21 -7.70 0.99 -10.75
CA SER A 21 -6.74 0.39 -9.81
C SER A 21 -6.51 1.31 -8.61
N ILE A 22 -6.15 0.71 -7.48
CA ILE A 22 -5.97 1.42 -6.20
C ILE A 22 -4.52 1.28 -5.76
N GLY A 23 -3.84 2.40 -5.53
CA GLY A 23 -2.48 2.44 -5.01
C GLY A 23 -2.47 2.71 -3.51
N LEU A 24 -1.80 1.84 -2.75
CA LEU A 24 -1.62 1.96 -1.31
C LEU A 24 -0.18 2.33 -1.00
N THR A 25 0.01 3.22 -0.03
CA THR A 25 1.31 3.73 0.39
C THR A 25 1.60 3.38 1.85
N GLY A 26 2.68 3.92 2.39
CA GLY A 26 3.01 3.82 3.81
C GLY A 26 1.96 4.42 4.75
N TRP A 27 0.95 5.09 4.23
CA TRP A 27 -0.18 5.57 5.03
C TRP A 27 -0.84 4.43 5.81
N ILE A 28 -0.93 3.23 5.21
CA ILE A 28 -1.51 2.06 5.89
C ILE A 28 -0.69 1.62 7.11
N CYS A 29 0.59 1.97 7.14
CA CYS A 29 1.50 1.65 8.25
C CYS A 29 1.39 2.64 9.41
N ASP A 30 0.68 3.76 9.23
CA ASP A 30 0.54 4.81 10.24
C ASP A 30 -0.62 4.47 11.18
N ASP A 31 -0.31 4.22 12.46
CA ASP A 31 -1.31 3.82 13.45
C ASP A 31 -2.34 4.89 13.76
N ARG A 32 -2.04 6.17 13.48
CA ARG A 32 -2.98 7.26 13.71
C ARG A 32 -3.88 7.52 12.52
N ARG A 33 -3.29 7.58 11.31
CA ARG A 33 -3.98 8.05 10.10
C ARG A 33 -4.47 6.92 9.21
N GLY A 34 -3.76 5.79 9.19
CA GLY A 34 -4.03 4.70 8.28
C GLY A 34 -4.88 3.57 8.84
N LYS A 35 -5.19 3.62 10.12
CA LYS A 35 -5.85 2.50 10.81
C LYS A 35 -7.19 2.13 10.19
N HIS A 36 -7.97 3.10 9.75
CA HIS A 36 -9.28 2.85 9.14
C HIS A 36 -9.19 2.06 7.84
N LEU A 37 -8.10 2.26 7.07
CA LEU A 37 -7.90 1.52 5.81
C LEU A 37 -7.78 0.03 6.05
N ARG A 38 -7.19 -0.36 7.17
CA ARG A 38 -6.91 -1.76 7.52
C ARG A 38 -8.17 -2.60 7.61
N ASP A 39 -9.31 -1.96 7.89
CA ASP A 39 -10.59 -2.64 8.06
C ASP A 39 -11.24 -3.03 6.73
N PHE A 40 -10.83 -2.41 5.61
CA PHE A 40 -11.53 -2.63 4.34
C PHE A 40 -10.66 -2.77 3.10
N ILE A 41 -9.33 -2.75 3.21
CA ILE A 41 -8.50 -2.93 2.00
C ILE A 41 -8.61 -4.33 1.40
N ASP A 42 -9.11 -5.28 2.15
CA ASP A 42 -9.36 -6.65 1.65
C ASP A 42 -10.46 -6.73 0.58
N ILE A 43 -11.28 -5.68 0.43
CA ILE A 43 -12.29 -5.64 -0.64
C ILE A 43 -11.69 -5.27 -2.00
N ILE A 44 -10.44 -4.76 -2.05
CA ILE A 44 -9.78 -4.46 -3.32
C ILE A 44 -9.50 -5.79 -4.04
N PRO A 45 -10.03 -5.98 -5.28
CA PRO A 45 -9.71 -7.19 -6.03
C PRO A 45 -8.20 -7.32 -6.26
N ASP A 46 -7.71 -8.55 -6.31
CA ASP A 46 -6.28 -8.81 -6.47
C ASP A 46 -5.69 -8.14 -7.72
N ASP A 47 -6.46 -8.05 -8.82
CA ASP A 47 -6.02 -7.45 -10.08
C ASP A 47 -6.11 -5.92 -10.09
N LYS A 48 -6.59 -5.30 -9.04
CA LYS A 48 -6.72 -3.84 -8.92
C LYS A 48 -5.80 -3.23 -7.86
N LEU A 49 -4.96 -4.04 -7.22
CA LEU A 49 -4.09 -3.61 -6.14
C LEU A 49 -2.73 -3.21 -6.66
N LEU A 50 -2.29 -2.00 -6.30
CA LEU A 50 -0.92 -1.53 -6.51
C LEU A 50 -0.38 -0.99 -5.19
N ILE A 51 0.93 -1.02 -5.03
CA ILE A 51 1.62 -0.45 -3.87
C ILE A 51 2.60 0.61 -4.33
N GLU A 52 2.78 1.65 -3.51
CA GLU A 52 3.55 2.83 -3.85
C GLU A 52 4.34 3.30 -2.64
N THR A 53 5.41 4.06 -2.87
CA THR A 53 6.21 4.64 -1.78
C THR A 53 5.82 6.06 -1.46
N ASP A 54 5.59 6.89 -2.47
CA ASP A 54 5.48 8.35 -2.36
C ASP A 54 6.74 8.99 -1.74
N SER A 55 7.90 8.32 -1.91
CA SER A 55 9.18 8.84 -1.39
C SER A 55 9.42 10.27 -1.86
N PRO A 56 9.95 11.16 -1.02
CA PRO A 56 10.49 10.93 0.33
C PRO A 56 9.45 11.02 1.45
N TYR A 57 8.17 11.12 1.11
CA TYR A 57 7.05 11.25 2.04
C TYR A 57 6.48 9.89 2.43
N LEU A 58 5.60 9.85 3.41
CA LEU A 58 4.79 8.70 3.82
C LEU A 58 5.62 7.49 4.24
N SER A 59 6.66 7.72 5.07
CA SER A 59 7.50 6.63 5.57
C SER A 59 6.66 5.57 6.29
N PRO A 60 6.84 4.27 5.96
CA PRO A 60 6.13 3.20 6.65
C PRO A 60 6.61 3.02 8.10
N TYR A 61 7.69 3.68 8.48
CA TYR A 61 8.25 3.60 9.83
C TYR A 61 7.76 4.72 10.76
N ILE A 62 6.89 5.62 10.30
CA ILE A 62 6.50 6.81 11.08
C ILE A 62 5.94 6.45 12.45
N SER A 63 5.18 5.37 12.55
CA SER A 63 4.56 4.89 13.79
C SER A 63 5.35 3.75 14.45
N SER A 64 6.50 3.37 13.91
CA SER A 64 7.26 2.24 14.42
C SER A 64 7.89 2.56 15.78
N LYS A 65 7.75 1.62 16.70
CA LYS A 65 8.36 1.70 18.04
C LYS A 65 9.58 0.78 18.17
N LYS A 66 9.99 0.12 17.08
CA LYS A 66 11.15 -0.76 17.09
C LYS A 66 12.42 0.04 17.34
N SER A 67 13.31 -0.50 18.18
CA SER A 67 14.55 0.18 18.57
C SER A 67 15.53 0.42 17.41
N GLU A 68 15.50 -0.47 16.41
CA GLU A 68 16.36 -0.38 15.23
C GLU A 68 15.91 0.68 14.22
N VAL A 69 14.71 1.25 14.40
CA VAL A 69 14.20 2.30 13.52
C VAL A 69 14.70 3.66 13.97
N THR A 70 15.49 4.31 13.13
CA THR A 70 16.07 5.63 13.42
C THR A 70 15.07 6.76 13.16
N SER A 71 15.37 7.96 13.68
CA SER A 71 14.59 9.17 13.40
C SER A 71 14.55 9.47 11.88
N ALA A 72 15.68 9.28 11.18
CA ALA A 72 15.72 9.47 9.73
C ALA A 72 14.77 8.51 9.00
N MET A 73 14.73 7.25 9.40
CA MET A 73 13.82 6.26 8.80
C MET A 73 12.35 6.64 9.00
N LYS A 74 12.00 7.28 10.11
CA LYS A 74 10.63 7.69 10.39
C LYS A 74 10.16 8.85 9.51
N HIS A 75 11.07 9.72 9.09
CA HIS A 75 10.72 10.97 8.41
C HIS A 75 11.16 11.04 6.96
N LEU A 76 12.10 10.19 6.55
CA LEU A 76 12.66 10.19 5.20
C LEU A 76 12.43 8.83 4.53
N ASN A 77 11.37 8.76 3.75
CA ASN A 77 11.02 7.54 3.02
C ASN A 77 11.98 7.32 1.84
N LYS A 78 12.17 6.05 1.49
CA LYS A 78 13.00 5.61 0.37
C LYS A 78 12.29 4.51 -0.41
N PRO A 79 12.57 4.35 -1.72
CA PRO A 79 11.94 3.29 -2.52
C PRO A 79 12.10 1.88 -1.93
N GLU A 80 13.25 1.57 -1.35
CA GLU A 80 13.48 0.25 -0.74
C GLU A 80 12.59 -0.04 0.47
N TYR A 81 11.96 0.96 1.05
CA TYR A 81 11.00 0.77 2.15
C TYR A 81 9.64 0.25 1.69
N LEU A 82 9.44 0.09 0.38
CA LEU A 82 8.22 -0.50 -0.18
C LEU A 82 7.95 -1.90 0.40
N VAL A 83 9.00 -2.61 0.81
CA VAL A 83 8.90 -3.92 1.48
C VAL A 83 7.97 -3.85 2.70
N GLU A 84 8.05 -2.78 3.48
CA GLU A 84 7.22 -2.62 4.69
C GLU A 84 5.75 -2.37 4.32
N VAL A 85 5.50 -1.61 3.25
CA VAL A 85 4.13 -1.42 2.73
C VAL A 85 3.55 -2.76 2.31
N ALA A 86 4.31 -3.56 1.56
CA ALA A 86 3.87 -4.88 1.09
C ALA A 86 3.56 -5.81 2.28
N LYS A 87 4.38 -5.79 3.32
CA LYS A 87 4.16 -6.61 4.53
C LYS A 87 2.84 -6.24 5.23
N ASP A 88 2.56 -4.96 5.40
CA ASP A 88 1.33 -4.50 6.05
C ASP A 88 0.10 -4.76 5.19
N VAL A 89 0.19 -4.54 3.89
CA VAL A 89 -0.89 -4.88 2.96
C VAL A 89 -1.22 -6.37 3.04
N ALA A 90 -0.20 -7.23 3.03
CA ALA A 90 -0.37 -8.68 3.16
C ALA A 90 -1.09 -9.03 4.47
N LYS A 91 -0.63 -8.44 5.58
CA LYS A 91 -1.22 -8.67 6.90
C LYS A 91 -2.71 -8.31 6.94
N TYR A 92 -3.07 -7.13 6.47
CA TYR A 92 -4.45 -6.65 6.57
C TYR A 92 -5.37 -7.20 5.51
N ARG A 93 -4.82 -7.78 4.44
CA ARG A 93 -5.59 -8.55 3.44
C ARG A 93 -5.64 -10.04 3.78
N ASN A 94 -4.97 -10.46 4.84
CA ASN A 94 -4.85 -11.87 5.23
C ASN A 94 -4.32 -12.75 4.08
N GLN A 95 -3.28 -12.26 3.42
CA GLN A 95 -2.59 -12.92 2.32
C GLN A 95 -1.10 -12.99 2.64
N SER A 96 -0.35 -13.87 1.97
CA SER A 96 1.09 -13.94 2.21
C SER A 96 1.83 -12.76 1.58
N TYR A 97 2.97 -12.42 2.15
CA TYR A 97 3.87 -11.40 1.60
C TYR A 97 4.27 -11.74 0.16
N ASP A 98 4.66 -13.00 -0.08
CA ASP A 98 5.08 -13.44 -1.42
C ASP A 98 3.95 -13.29 -2.43
N TYR A 99 2.72 -13.61 -2.02
CA TYR A 99 1.55 -13.45 -2.90
C TYR A 99 1.30 -11.97 -3.23
N ILE A 100 1.39 -11.08 -2.24
CA ILE A 100 1.24 -9.64 -2.49
C ILE A 100 2.33 -9.13 -3.43
N CYS A 101 3.57 -9.55 -3.24
CA CYS A 101 4.65 -9.17 -4.16
C CYS A 101 4.36 -9.62 -5.58
N GLU A 102 3.89 -10.85 -5.75
CA GLU A 102 3.60 -11.42 -7.07
C GLU A 102 2.45 -10.67 -7.76
N ILE A 103 1.30 -10.51 -7.09
CA ILE A 103 0.14 -9.88 -7.74
C ILE A 103 0.38 -8.39 -8.02
N THR A 104 1.05 -7.67 -7.13
CA THR A 104 1.32 -6.23 -7.37
C THR A 104 2.34 -6.04 -8.48
N TYR A 105 3.32 -6.92 -8.61
CA TYR A 105 4.25 -6.91 -9.72
C TYR A 105 3.52 -7.15 -11.05
N GLN A 106 2.68 -8.17 -11.13
CA GLN A 106 1.90 -8.45 -12.34
C GLN A 106 0.94 -7.31 -12.67
N ASN A 107 0.30 -6.72 -11.66
CA ASN A 107 -0.60 -5.59 -11.86
C ASN A 107 0.15 -4.36 -12.39
N TYR A 108 1.37 -4.13 -11.91
CA TYR A 108 2.23 -3.05 -12.42
C TYR A 108 2.52 -3.25 -13.92
N LEU A 109 2.95 -4.46 -14.30
CA LEU A 109 3.21 -4.77 -15.70
C LEU A 109 1.97 -4.56 -16.56
N ASN A 110 0.83 -5.06 -16.12
CA ASN A 110 -0.43 -4.93 -16.84
C ASN A 110 -0.89 -3.48 -16.95
N PHE A 111 -0.79 -2.73 -15.86
CA PHE A 111 -1.24 -1.34 -15.81
C PHE A 111 -0.44 -0.46 -16.79
N PHE A 112 0.87 -0.65 -16.86
CA PHE A 112 1.74 0.13 -17.74
C PHE A 112 1.93 -0.51 -19.13
N GLY A 113 1.31 -1.64 -19.39
CA GLY A 113 1.46 -2.34 -20.68
C GLY A 113 2.88 -2.84 -20.94
N ILE A 114 3.61 -3.19 -19.90
CA ILE A 114 5.00 -3.65 -20.01
C ILE A 114 4.99 -5.17 -20.26
N LYS A 115 5.70 -5.60 -21.30
CA LYS A 115 5.94 -7.02 -21.60
C LYS A 115 7.36 -7.39 -21.20
N GLU A 116 7.49 -8.48 -20.47
CA GLU A 116 8.80 -9.07 -20.18
C GLU A 116 9.31 -9.90 -21.32
#